data_90ffcae0a54918255a6ef9b1e3144ae5
#
_entry.id   90ffcae0a54918255a6ef9b1e3144ae5
#
_cell.length_a   1.000
_cell.length_b   1.000
_cell.length_c   1.000
_cell.angle_alpha   90.00
_cell.angle_beta   90.00
_cell.angle_gamma   90.00
#
_symmetry.space_group_name_H-M   'P 1'
#
loop_
_entity.id
_entity.type
_entity.pdbx_description
1 polymer ?
#
loop_
_entity_poly.entity_id
_entity_poly.type
_entity_poly.pdbx_seq_one_letter_code
_entity_poly.pdbx_strand_id
1 'polypeptide(L)'
;GLGDVYKRQLGIISVGWDPGLFSLIRLYAESILPNGASYTFWGKGVSQGHSDAIRRVPGVKRGIQYTVPVEAAMEEVRACRQPELTTRQKHTRECFVVAEEGADQAAIEQAIKTMPNYFDEYDTTVHFITEEEFEANHKGMPHGGFVMRSGKTGDGEHTDQMIEFSLKLGSNPEFTSSVLVAYARAAYRMRKEGQTGCRTVFDVAPAYLSPVSAEDLRAHSL
;
A
#
# COMPACT_ATOMS: atom_id res chain seq x y z
N GLY A 1 -8.05 -10.15 21.06
CA GLY A 1 -8.64 -11.43 21.38
C GLY A 1 -9.17 -11.52 22.81
N LEU A 2 -9.63 -12.69 23.25
CA LEU A 2 -10.14 -12.92 24.62
C LEU A 2 -9.12 -12.51 25.70
N GLY A 3 -7.82 -12.69 25.46
CA GLY A 3 -6.76 -12.28 26.38
C GLY A 3 -6.71 -10.78 26.67
N ASP A 4 -7.03 -9.95 25.67
CA ASP A 4 -6.99 -8.48 25.83
C ASP A 4 -8.15 -7.98 26.67
N VAL A 5 -9.34 -8.56 26.49
CA VAL A 5 -10.52 -8.25 27.30
C VAL A 5 -10.29 -8.68 28.75
N TYR A 6 -9.78 -9.89 28.97
CA TYR A 6 -9.52 -10.43 30.31
C TYR A 6 -8.47 -9.62 31.08
N LYS A 7 -7.43 -9.16 30.41
CA LYS A 7 -6.36 -8.32 30.99
C LYS A 7 -6.71 -6.83 31.01
N ARG A 8 -7.92 -6.45 30.59
CA ARG A 8 -8.33 -5.05 30.41
C ARG A 8 -7.35 -4.24 29.56
N GLN A 9 -6.80 -4.87 28.52
CA GLN A 9 -5.93 -4.23 27.54
C GLN A 9 -6.76 -3.73 26.34
N LEU A 10 -6.24 -2.75 25.63
CA LEU A 10 -6.74 -2.32 24.34
C LEU A 10 -5.67 -2.58 23.29
N GLY A 11 -6.00 -3.34 22.26
CA GLY A 11 -5.17 -3.57 21.08
C GLY A 11 -5.82 -2.97 19.84
N ILE A 12 -5.04 -2.33 18.98
CA ILE A 12 -5.49 -1.88 17.66
C ILE A 12 -4.66 -2.61 16.61
N ILE A 13 -5.33 -3.29 15.70
CA ILE A 13 -4.70 -4.07 14.62
C ILE A 13 -4.95 -3.46 13.25
N SER A 14 -4.28 -3.97 12.23
CA SER A 14 -4.34 -3.49 10.84
C SER A 14 -3.88 -2.03 10.70
N VAL A 15 -2.93 -1.64 11.54
CA VAL A 15 -2.37 -0.29 11.59
C VAL A 15 -1.19 -0.17 10.64
N GLY A 16 -1.32 0.68 9.66
CA GLY A 16 -0.31 0.97 8.66
C GLY A 16 -0.90 1.87 7.58
N TRP A 17 -0.24 1.95 6.43
CA TRP A 17 -0.84 2.66 5.30
C TRP A 17 -1.65 1.71 4.39
N ASP A 18 -1.22 0.43 4.25
CA ASP A 18 -2.04 -0.63 3.64
C ASP A 18 -1.59 -2.01 4.18
N PRO A 19 -2.38 -2.65 5.03
CA PRO A 19 -3.69 -2.22 5.55
C PRO A 19 -3.58 -1.04 6.52
N GLY A 20 -4.64 -0.25 6.60
CA GLY A 20 -4.78 0.87 7.52
C GLY A 20 -5.37 2.10 6.82
N LEU A 21 -4.52 3.07 6.44
CA LEU A 21 -4.98 4.29 5.79
C LEU A 21 -5.75 4.00 4.49
N PHE A 22 -5.21 3.20 3.59
CA PHE A 22 -5.90 2.82 2.36
C PHE A 22 -7.19 2.04 2.63
N SER A 23 -7.22 1.23 3.69
CA SER A 23 -8.44 0.53 4.09
C SER A 23 -9.55 1.50 4.49
N LEU A 24 -9.23 2.56 5.23
CA LEU A 24 -10.17 3.62 5.57
C LEU A 24 -10.65 4.37 4.33
N ILE A 25 -9.75 4.72 3.43
CA ILE A 25 -10.12 5.42 2.18
C ILE A 25 -11.04 4.55 1.32
N ARG A 26 -10.75 3.24 1.18
CA ARG A 26 -11.65 2.32 0.48
C ARG A 26 -13.04 2.28 1.12
N LEU A 27 -13.11 2.19 2.45
CA LEU A 27 -14.37 2.18 3.19
C LEU A 27 -15.17 3.48 2.99
N TYR A 28 -14.52 4.64 3.16
CA TYR A 28 -15.19 5.93 2.94
C TYR A 28 -15.69 6.10 1.51
N ALA A 29 -14.86 5.78 0.54
CA ALA A 29 -15.20 5.89 -0.87
C ALA A 29 -16.38 4.99 -1.25
N GLU A 30 -16.40 3.75 -0.77
CA GLU A 30 -17.50 2.82 -0.97
C GLU A 30 -18.79 3.26 -0.27
N SER A 31 -18.68 3.80 0.95
CA SER A 31 -19.83 4.31 1.71
C SER A 31 -20.49 5.51 1.03
N ILE A 32 -19.70 6.36 0.35
CA ILE A 32 -20.18 7.56 -0.33
C ILE A 32 -20.72 7.23 -1.73
N LEU A 33 -20.05 6.33 -2.44
CA LEU A 33 -20.42 5.85 -3.77
C LEU A 33 -20.68 4.35 -3.75
N PRO A 34 -21.82 3.87 -3.19
CA PRO A 34 -22.09 2.43 -3.07
C PRO A 34 -22.18 1.74 -4.44
N ASN A 35 -22.75 2.40 -5.43
CA ASN A 35 -22.84 1.90 -6.81
C ASN A 35 -21.58 2.27 -7.59
N GLY A 36 -20.56 1.40 -7.55
CA GLY A 36 -19.29 1.65 -8.21
C GLY A 36 -18.27 0.54 -8.00
N ALA A 37 -17.10 0.74 -8.57
CA ALA A 37 -15.96 -0.18 -8.48
C ALA A 37 -14.77 0.48 -7.78
N SER A 38 -14.13 -0.27 -6.88
CA SER A 38 -12.93 0.18 -6.17
C SER A 38 -11.67 -0.44 -6.77
N TYR A 39 -10.63 0.36 -6.89
CA TYR A 39 -9.34 -0.03 -7.42
C TYR A 39 -8.24 0.42 -6.46
N THR A 40 -7.23 -0.42 -6.31
CA THR A 40 -6.00 -0.05 -5.61
C THR A 40 -4.83 -0.31 -6.55
N PHE A 41 -4.00 0.71 -6.75
CA PHE A 41 -2.76 0.64 -7.49
C PHE A 41 -1.61 0.98 -6.55
N TRP A 42 -0.63 0.07 -6.43
CA TRP A 42 0.55 0.29 -5.60
C TRP A 42 1.73 0.72 -6.46
N GLY A 43 2.53 1.64 -5.95
CA GLY A 43 3.75 2.09 -6.59
C GLY A 43 3.74 3.58 -6.99
N LYS A 44 4.77 4.06 -7.67
CA LYS A 44 6.01 3.29 -7.89
C LYS A 44 6.71 3.07 -6.54
N GLY A 45 7.01 1.81 -6.19
CA GLY A 45 7.56 1.58 -4.86
C GLY A 45 8.22 0.23 -4.65
N VAL A 46 9.16 0.22 -3.70
CA VAL A 46 9.94 -0.96 -3.31
C VAL A 46 9.09 -1.92 -2.50
N SER A 47 8.92 -3.14 -3.00
CA SER A 47 8.38 -4.25 -2.21
C SER A 47 9.51 -5.00 -1.50
N GLN A 48 9.53 -4.94 -0.18
CA GLN A 48 10.55 -5.61 0.64
C GLN A 48 10.48 -7.13 0.52
N GLY A 49 9.28 -7.71 0.55
CA GLY A 49 9.10 -9.17 0.44
C GLY A 49 9.54 -9.71 -0.92
N HIS A 50 9.21 -9.04 -2.01
CA HIS A 50 9.67 -9.42 -3.36
C HIS A 50 11.17 -9.22 -3.53
N SER A 51 11.72 -8.13 -3.00
CA SER A 51 13.16 -7.88 -3.01
C SER A 51 13.93 -8.95 -2.21
N ASP A 52 13.38 -9.41 -1.09
CA ASP A 52 13.95 -10.50 -0.31
C ASP A 52 13.90 -11.83 -1.08
N ALA A 53 12.81 -12.11 -1.78
CA ALA A 53 12.70 -13.29 -2.63
C ALA A 53 13.75 -13.31 -3.76
N ILE A 54 13.99 -12.17 -4.42
CA ILE A 54 15.07 -12.04 -5.43
C ILE A 54 16.44 -12.36 -4.83
N ARG A 55 16.74 -11.83 -3.65
CA ARG A 55 18.04 -12.06 -2.98
C ARG A 55 18.32 -13.51 -2.60
N ARG A 56 17.30 -14.36 -2.60
CA ARG A 56 17.44 -15.81 -2.35
C ARG A 56 17.69 -16.64 -3.60
N VAL A 57 17.62 -16.02 -4.78
CA VAL A 57 17.93 -16.72 -6.04
C VAL A 57 19.45 -16.96 -6.10
N PRO A 58 19.91 -18.19 -6.37
CA PRO A 58 21.34 -18.48 -6.49
C PRO A 58 22.01 -17.61 -7.55
N GLY A 59 23.18 -17.08 -7.24
CA GLY A 59 23.94 -16.16 -8.11
C GLY A 59 23.53 -14.70 -8.02
N VAL A 60 22.57 -14.35 -7.16
CA VAL A 60 22.20 -12.96 -6.87
C VAL A 60 22.99 -12.43 -5.67
N LYS A 61 23.82 -11.43 -5.89
CA LYS A 61 24.56 -10.69 -4.86
C LYS A 61 23.68 -9.66 -4.16
N ARG A 62 22.91 -8.87 -4.97
CA ARG A 62 21.95 -7.87 -4.49
C ARG A 62 20.73 -7.84 -5.39
N GLY A 63 19.58 -7.50 -4.82
CA GLY A 63 18.36 -7.39 -5.59
C GLY A 63 17.31 -6.50 -4.92
N ILE A 64 16.62 -5.73 -5.75
CA ILE A 64 15.50 -4.88 -5.35
C ILE A 64 14.41 -4.95 -6.41
N GLN A 65 13.16 -4.87 -5.98
CA GLN A 65 12.00 -4.89 -6.86
C GLN A 65 11.11 -3.69 -6.62
N TYR A 66 10.67 -3.07 -7.69
CA TYR A 66 9.68 -2.00 -7.70
C TYR A 66 8.37 -2.50 -8.30
N THR A 67 7.28 -2.25 -7.59
CA THR A 67 5.94 -2.36 -8.15
C THR A 67 5.62 -1.07 -8.89
N VAL A 68 5.19 -1.19 -10.15
CA VAL A 68 4.87 -0.05 -11.01
C VAL A 68 3.42 -0.18 -11.48
N PRO A 69 2.55 0.80 -11.18
CA PRO A 69 1.19 0.77 -11.69
C PRO A 69 1.17 0.99 -13.20
N VAL A 70 0.22 0.35 -13.86
CA VAL A 70 0.00 0.52 -15.31
C VAL A 70 -0.86 1.76 -15.53
N GLU A 71 -0.25 2.83 -16.04
CA GLU A 71 -0.92 4.13 -16.22
C GLU A 71 -2.16 4.03 -17.10
N ALA A 72 -2.11 3.26 -18.18
CA ALA A 72 -3.27 3.06 -19.06
C ALA A 72 -4.47 2.47 -18.31
N ALA A 73 -4.25 1.55 -17.36
CA ALA A 73 -5.31 1.00 -16.53
C ALA A 73 -5.88 2.04 -15.56
N MET A 74 -5.02 2.89 -15.00
CA MET A 74 -5.45 4.00 -14.13
C MET A 74 -6.29 5.02 -14.89
N GLU A 75 -5.90 5.37 -16.13
CA GLU A 75 -6.66 6.28 -16.99
C GLU A 75 -8.05 5.73 -17.37
N GLU A 76 -8.16 4.41 -17.60
CA GLU A 76 -9.47 3.77 -17.79
C GLU A 76 -10.38 3.95 -16.56
N VAL A 77 -9.83 3.79 -15.37
CA VAL A 77 -10.56 3.99 -14.12
C VAL A 77 -10.93 5.46 -13.93
N ARG A 78 -10.01 6.40 -14.19
CA ARG A 78 -10.26 7.85 -14.12
C ARG A 78 -11.33 8.31 -15.09
N ALA A 79 -11.41 7.66 -16.23
CA ALA A 79 -12.46 7.91 -17.22
C ALA A 79 -13.82 7.25 -16.86
N CYS A 80 -13.98 6.75 -15.64
CA CYS A 80 -15.18 6.10 -15.13
C CYS A 80 -15.67 4.90 -15.95
N ARG A 81 -14.79 4.23 -16.66
CA ARG A 81 -15.14 3.05 -17.48
C ARG A 81 -15.31 1.76 -16.70
N GLN A 82 -14.88 1.72 -15.45
CA GLN A 82 -14.98 0.60 -14.52
C GLN A 82 -14.46 -0.74 -15.10
N PRO A 83 -13.21 -0.80 -15.59
CA PRO A 83 -12.68 -1.99 -16.22
C PRO A 83 -12.54 -3.15 -15.23
N GLU A 84 -12.75 -4.38 -15.67
CA GLU A 84 -12.31 -5.57 -14.96
C GLU A 84 -10.82 -5.77 -15.24
N LEU A 85 -9.98 -5.66 -14.21
CA LEU A 85 -8.53 -5.69 -14.32
C LEU A 85 -7.93 -6.88 -13.58
N THR A 86 -7.16 -7.67 -14.29
CA THR A 86 -6.30 -8.70 -13.68
C THR A 86 -5.11 -8.09 -12.96
N THR A 87 -4.43 -8.87 -12.14
CA THR A 87 -3.19 -8.47 -11.46
C THR A 87 -2.15 -7.91 -12.45
N ARG A 88 -1.94 -8.61 -13.57
CA ARG A 88 -1.01 -8.25 -14.66
C ARG A 88 -1.37 -6.93 -15.33
N GLN A 89 -2.67 -6.68 -15.50
CA GLN A 89 -3.14 -5.42 -16.10
C GLN A 89 -3.02 -4.22 -15.17
N LYS A 90 -2.95 -4.43 -13.86
CA LYS A 90 -2.80 -3.35 -12.87
C LYS A 90 -1.37 -2.95 -12.61
N HIS A 91 -0.44 -3.91 -12.60
CA HIS A 91 0.94 -3.67 -12.17
C HIS A 91 1.94 -4.46 -12.99
N THR A 92 3.10 -3.82 -13.22
CA THR A 92 4.33 -4.48 -13.68
C THR A 92 5.34 -4.57 -12.55
N ARG A 93 6.41 -5.36 -12.77
CA ARG A 93 7.52 -5.52 -11.84
C ARG A 93 8.83 -5.11 -12.52
N GLU A 94 9.54 -4.18 -11.90
CA GLU A 94 10.88 -3.77 -12.30
C GLU A 94 11.87 -4.28 -11.25
N CYS A 95 12.75 -5.19 -11.67
CA CYS A 95 13.75 -5.80 -10.80
C CYS A 95 15.14 -5.32 -11.19
N PHE A 96 15.94 -4.87 -10.23
CA PHE A 96 17.33 -4.47 -10.43
C PHE A 96 18.20 -5.43 -9.62
N VAL A 97 19.11 -6.11 -10.32
CA VAL A 97 19.88 -7.24 -9.79
C VAL A 97 21.36 -7.01 -10.03
N VAL A 98 22.15 -7.16 -8.96
CA VAL A 98 23.60 -7.32 -9.05
C VAL A 98 23.89 -8.82 -8.97
N ALA A 99 24.38 -9.41 -10.05
CA ALA A 99 24.76 -10.81 -10.10
C ALA A 99 26.15 -11.03 -9.47
N GLU A 100 26.38 -12.23 -8.94
CA GLU A 100 27.71 -12.67 -8.54
C GLU A 100 28.60 -12.83 -9.79
N GLU A 101 29.91 -12.74 -9.61
CA GLU A 101 30.87 -12.90 -10.71
C GLU A 101 30.74 -14.30 -11.34
N GLY A 102 30.59 -14.34 -12.65
CA GLY A 102 30.41 -15.58 -13.41
C GLY A 102 29.03 -16.23 -13.30
N ALA A 103 28.08 -15.63 -12.64
CA ALA A 103 26.71 -16.15 -12.53
C ALA A 103 25.98 -16.11 -13.90
N ASP A 104 25.14 -17.11 -14.13
CA ASP A 104 24.28 -17.18 -15.31
C ASP A 104 23.10 -16.23 -15.16
N GLN A 105 23.20 -15.05 -15.77
CA GLN A 105 22.17 -14.02 -15.75
C GLN A 105 20.84 -14.49 -16.36
N ALA A 106 20.89 -15.33 -17.39
CA ALA A 106 19.66 -15.85 -18.03
C ALA A 106 18.94 -16.82 -17.09
N ALA A 107 19.66 -17.66 -16.35
CA ALA A 107 19.08 -18.54 -15.36
C ALA A 107 18.48 -17.74 -14.18
N ILE A 108 19.15 -16.68 -13.72
CA ILE A 108 18.64 -15.77 -12.68
C ILE A 108 17.35 -15.10 -13.14
N GLU A 109 17.35 -14.52 -14.35
CA GLU A 109 16.16 -13.85 -14.91
C GLU A 109 14.98 -14.81 -14.99
N GLN A 110 15.21 -16.01 -15.53
CA GLN A 110 14.18 -17.04 -15.63
C GLN A 110 13.64 -17.43 -14.25
N ALA A 111 14.52 -17.65 -13.28
CA ALA A 111 14.12 -18.02 -11.91
C ALA A 111 13.26 -16.92 -11.25
N ILE A 112 13.59 -15.65 -11.48
CA ILE A 112 12.80 -14.54 -10.97
C ILE A 112 11.43 -14.50 -11.65
N LYS A 113 11.37 -14.46 -12.98
CA LYS A 113 10.14 -14.30 -13.75
C LYS A 113 9.12 -15.43 -13.53
N THR A 114 9.59 -16.62 -13.22
CA THR A 114 8.72 -17.80 -12.99
C THR A 114 8.48 -18.13 -11.52
N MET A 115 8.95 -17.28 -10.60
CA MET A 115 8.82 -17.52 -9.17
C MET A 115 7.36 -17.48 -8.72
N PRO A 116 6.79 -18.59 -8.23
CA PRO A 116 5.40 -18.68 -7.83
C PRO A 116 5.07 -17.71 -6.68
N ASN A 117 3.88 -17.14 -6.71
CA ASN A 117 3.33 -16.20 -5.72
C ASN A 117 4.03 -14.85 -5.64
N TYR A 118 5.09 -14.61 -6.42
CA TYR A 118 5.83 -13.36 -6.42
C TYR A 118 5.81 -12.66 -7.78
N PHE A 119 6.15 -13.38 -8.85
CA PHE A 119 6.40 -12.77 -10.16
C PHE A 119 5.65 -13.42 -11.32
N ASP A 120 5.22 -14.67 -11.20
CA ASP A 120 4.61 -15.46 -12.27
C ASP A 120 3.28 -14.88 -12.79
N GLU A 121 2.57 -14.10 -11.97
CA GLU A 121 1.35 -13.41 -12.36
C GLU A 121 1.57 -11.99 -12.92
N TYR A 122 2.83 -11.55 -13.10
CA TYR A 122 3.16 -10.18 -13.51
C TYR A 122 4.01 -10.15 -14.77
N ASP A 123 3.93 -9.03 -15.50
CA ASP A 123 4.94 -8.67 -16.47
C ASP A 123 6.15 -8.13 -15.72
N THR A 124 7.23 -8.92 -15.73
CA THR A 124 8.43 -8.66 -14.95
C THR A 124 9.61 -8.38 -15.87
N THR A 125 10.27 -7.23 -15.66
CA THR A 125 11.53 -6.87 -16.30
C THR A 125 12.65 -7.01 -15.28
N VAL A 126 13.76 -7.66 -15.68
CA VAL A 126 14.96 -7.81 -14.87
C VAL A 126 16.10 -7.06 -15.51
N HIS A 127 16.67 -6.10 -14.77
CA HIS A 127 17.83 -5.32 -15.16
C HIS A 127 19.04 -5.79 -14.37
N PHE A 128 20.10 -6.23 -15.07
CA PHE A 128 21.37 -6.51 -14.42
C PHE A 128 22.19 -5.22 -14.41
N ILE A 129 22.61 -4.80 -13.23
CA ILE A 129 23.32 -3.55 -12.99
C ILE A 129 24.58 -3.78 -12.15
N THR A 130 25.46 -2.80 -12.13
CA THR A 130 26.66 -2.84 -11.29
C THR A 130 26.33 -2.55 -9.82
N GLU A 131 27.27 -2.85 -8.93
CA GLU A 131 27.12 -2.53 -7.51
C GLU A 131 27.11 -1.02 -7.26
N GLU A 132 27.90 -0.28 -8.03
CA GLU A 132 27.98 1.18 -7.99
C GLU A 132 26.61 1.81 -8.40
N GLU A 133 26.01 1.32 -9.46
CA GLU A 133 24.66 1.76 -9.88
C GLU A 133 23.61 1.42 -8.84
N PHE A 134 23.68 0.22 -8.24
CA PHE A 134 22.78 -0.17 -7.17
C PHE A 134 22.90 0.76 -5.96
N GLU A 135 24.15 1.04 -5.54
CA GLU A 135 24.43 1.93 -4.42
C GLU A 135 23.99 3.38 -4.70
N ALA A 136 24.13 3.85 -5.92
CA ALA A 136 23.76 5.21 -6.29
C ALA A 136 22.23 5.41 -6.37
N ASN A 137 21.48 4.41 -6.86
CA ASN A 137 20.10 4.62 -7.30
C ASN A 137 19.05 3.82 -6.50
N HIS A 138 19.45 2.78 -5.72
CA HIS A 138 18.52 1.81 -5.17
C HIS A 138 18.61 1.60 -3.65
N LYS A 139 19.19 2.56 -2.92
CA LYS A 139 19.25 2.52 -1.43
C LYS A 139 17.97 2.91 -0.73
N GLY A 140 17.15 3.72 -1.37
CA GLY A 140 15.92 4.24 -0.79
C GLY A 140 14.82 3.18 -0.75
N MET A 141 13.80 3.47 0.07
CA MET A 141 12.58 2.67 0.14
C MET A 141 11.34 3.51 -0.21
N PRO A 142 11.31 4.17 -1.39
CA PRO A 142 10.13 4.90 -1.82
C PRO A 142 8.96 3.92 -2.03
N HIS A 143 7.78 4.40 -1.77
CA HIS A 143 6.55 3.66 -2.06
C HIS A 143 5.39 4.62 -2.27
N GLY A 144 4.20 4.07 -2.38
CA GLY A 144 2.96 4.81 -2.48
C GLY A 144 1.91 4.05 -3.26
N GLY A 145 0.94 4.76 -3.74
CA GLY A 145 -0.12 4.19 -4.54
C GLY A 145 -1.35 5.06 -4.58
N PHE A 146 -2.41 4.47 -5.11
CA PHE A 146 -3.68 5.12 -5.34
C PHE A 146 -4.82 4.22 -4.86
N VAL A 147 -5.79 4.80 -4.17
CA VAL A 147 -7.11 4.21 -3.99
C VAL A 147 -8.07 5.02 -4.84
N MET A 148 -8.74 4.35 -5.76
CA MET A 148 -9.69 4.96 -6.67
C MET A 148 -11.05 4.31 -6.51
N ARG A 149 -12.11 5.12 -6.51
CA ARG A 149 -13.49 4.65 -6.57
C ARG A 149 -14.19 5.37 -7.71
N SER A 150 -14.57 4.61 -8.72
CA SER A 150 -15.39 5.08 -9.83
C SER A 150 -16.83 4.61 -9.60
N GLY A 151 -17.77 5.51 -9.67
CA GLY A 151 -19.18 5.22 -9.43
C GLY A 151 -20.12 6.16 -10.15
N LYS A 152 -21.41 5.93 -10.00
CA LYS A 152 -22.45 6.74 -10.60
C LYS A 152 -23.45 7.20 -9.57
N THR A 153 -24.02 8.39 -9.80
CA THR A 153 -25.08 8.98 -8.97
C THR A 153 -26.19 9.54 -9.85
N GLY A 154 -27.28 9.93 -9.19
CA GLY A 154 -28.46 10.49 -9.85
C GLY A 154 -29.50 9.44 -10.19
N ASP A 155 -30.71 9.91 -10.54
CA ASP A 155 -31.78 9.05 -11.00
C ASP A 155 -31.38 8.43 -12.36
N GLY A 156 -31.39 7.09 -12.43
CA GLY A 156 -30.91 6.34 -13.58
C GLY A 156 -29.39 6.22 -13.71
N GLU A 157 -28.62 6.63 -12.68
CA GLU A 157 -27.15 6.47 -12.63
C GLU A 157 -26.39 7.07 -13.82
N HIS A 158 -26.74 8.33 -14.16
CA HIS A 158 -26.20 8.99 -15.35
C HIS A 158 -24.97 9.86 -15.08
N THR A 159 -24.70 10.22 -13.82
CA THR A 159 -23.61 11.14 -13.49
C THR A 159 -22.40 10.36 -12.97
N ASP A 160 -21.31 10.40 -13.72
CA ASP A 160 -20.04 9.81 -13.33
C ASP A 160 -19.42 10.55 -12.15
N GLN A 161 -18.92 9.78 -11.18
CA GLN A 161 -18.24 10.28 -10.00
C GLN A 161 -16.93 9.53 -9.80
N MET A 162 -15.88 10.27 -9.40
CA MET A 162 -14.57 9.71 -9.11
C MET A 162 -14.06 10.21 -7.76
N ILE A 163 -13.63 9.28 -6.90
CA ILE A 163 -12.83 9.58 -5.72
C ILE A 163 -11.46 8.99 -5.95
N GLU A 164 -10.42 9.81 -5.88
CA GLU A 164 -9.03 9.36 -5.97
C GLU A 164 -8.25 9.88 -4.78
N PHE A 165 -7.59 8.96 -4.08
CA PHE A 165 -6.63 9.26 -3.03
C PHE A 165 -5.27 8.77 -3.47
N SER A 166 -4.28 9.66 -3.42
CA SER A 166 -2.89 9.38 -3.80
C SER A 166 -1.97 9.47 -2.60
N LEU A 167 -1.03 8.54 -2.52
CA LEU A 167 0.01 8.51 -1.49
C LEU A 167 1.38 8.38 -2.14
N LYS A 168 2.29 9.28 -1.81
CA LYS A 168 3.69 9.26 -2.26
C LYS A 168 4.61 9.31 -1.05
N LEU A 169 5.37 8.24 -0.84
CA LEU A 169 6.26 8.06 0.29
C LEU A 169 7.72 8.13 -0.17
N GLY A 170 8.49 9.02 0.43
CA GLY A 170 9.95 9.03 0.28
C GLY A 170 10.60 7.85 1.01
N SER A 171 10.00 7.44 2.13
CA SER A 171 10.43 6.30 2.94
C SER A 171 9.22 5.56 3.49
N ASN A 172 8.99 4.34 3.04
CA ASN A 172 7.90 3.50 3.53
C ASN A 172 7.99 3.24 5.06
N PRO A 173 9.13 2.82 5.64
CA PRO A 173 9.21 2.57 7.08
C PRO A 173 8.99 3.81 7.93
N GLU A 174 9.49 4.98 7.53
CA GLU A 174 9.29 6.23 8.27
C GLU A 174 7.82 6.65 8.28
N PHE A 175 7.15 6.59 7.13
CA PHE A 175 5.72 6.90 7.07
C PHE A 175 4.88 5.91 7.89
N THR A 176 5.17 4.62 7.79
CA THR A 176 4.49 3.59 8.59
C THR A 176 4.67 3.86 10.08
N SER A 177 5.87 4.25 10.51
CA SER A 177 6.13 4.64 11.91
C SER A 177 5.27 5.83 12.35
N SER A 178 5.09 6.84 11.49
CA SER A 178 4.20 7.98 11.76
C SER A 178 2.74 7.55 11.94
N VAL A 179 2.26 6.62 11.12
CA VAL A 179 0.92 6.04 11.28
C VAL A 179 0.81 5.31 12.62
N LEU A 180 1.80 4.49 12.97
CA LEU A 180 1.83 3.76 14.26
C LEU A 180 1.78 4.71 15.45
N VAL A 181 2.52 5.83 15.42
CA VAL A 181 2.50 6.85 16.48
C VAL A 181 1.11 7.49 16.60
N ALA A 182 0.43 7.79 15.49
CA ALA A 182 -0.93 8.33 15.53
C ALA A 182 -1.90 7.35 16.19
N TYR A 183 -1.84 6.07 15.84
CA TYR A 183 -2.69 5.04 16.46
C TYR A 183 -2.30 4.71 17.91
N ALA A 184 -1.03 4.81 18.29
CA ALA A 184 -0.62 4.71 19.69
C ALA A 184 -1.25 5.84 20.55
N ARG A 185 -1.32 7.07 20.01
CA ARG A 185 -2.04 8.19 20.64
C ARG A 185 -3.53 7.89 20.79
N ALA A 186 -4.17 7.35 19.75
CA ALA A 186 -5.56 6.95 19.80
C ALA A 186 -5.80 5.86 20.85
N ALA A 187 -4.99 4.81 20.85
CA ALA A 187 -5.08 3.72 21.83
C ALA A 187 -4.96 4.23 23.27
N TYR A 188 -4.04 5.16 23.52
CA TYR A 188 -3.88 5.77 24.84
C TYR A 188 -5.12 6.55 25.28
N ARG A 189 -5.71 7.37 24.40
CA ARG A 189 -6.93 8.14 24.69
C ARG A 189 -8.13 7.25 24.94
N MET A 190 -8.39 6.30 24.03
CA MET A 190 -9.45 5.31 24.16
C MET A 190 -9.31 4.49 25.44
N ARG A 191 -8.08 4.10 25.80
CA ARG A 191 -7.82 3.38 27.04
C ARG A 191 -8.09 4.22 28.27
N LYS A 192 -7.80 5.52 28.27
CA LYS A 192 -8.17 6.44 29.35
C LYS A 192 -9.67 6.55 29.56
N GLU A 193 -10.45 6.42 28.50
CA GLU A 193 -11.92 6.38 28.55
C GLU A 193 -12.48 5.01 28.98
N GLY A 194 -11.62 4.06 29.36
CA GLY A 194 -12.04 2.74 29.84
C GLY A 194 -12.25 1.70 28.74
N GLN A 195 -12.00 2.01 27.49
CA GLN A 195 -12.16 1.05 26.38
C GLN A 195 -11.15 -0.09 26.50
N THR A 196 -11.57 -1.30 26.15
CA THR A 196 -10.76 -2.53 26.18
C THR A 196 -11.08 -3.41 24.98
N GLY A 197 -10.24 -4.45 24.77
CA GLY A 197 -10.43 -5.45 23.72
C GLY A 197 -9.64 -5.14 22.47
N CYS A 198 -9.94 -5.87 21.40
CA CYS A 198 -9.29 -5.69 20.10
C CYS A 198 -10.15 -4.79 19.20
N ARG A 199 -9.51 -3.85 18.56
CA ARG A 199 -10.10 -2.92 17.59
C ARG A 199 -9.31 -2.99 16.28
N THR A 200 -9.94 -2.56 15.21
CA THR A 200 -9.30 -2.28 13.92
C THR A 200 -9.20 -0.78 13.69
N VAL A 201 -8.56 -0.37 12.61
CA VAL A 201 -8.55 1.04 12.20
C VAL A 201 -9.97 1.60 11.97
N PHE A 202 -10.93 0.77 11.66
CA PHE A 202 -12.33 1.17 11.42
C PHE A 202 -13.09 1.58 12.71
N ASP A 203 -12.59 1.14 13.85
CA ASP A 203 -13.20 1.41 15.16
C ASP A 203 -12.66 2.68 15.83
N VAL A 204 -11.74 3.39 15.17
CA VAL A 204 -11.05 4.56 15.73
C VAL A 204 -11.60 5.83 15.09
N ALA A 205 -12.27 6.66 15.86
CA ALA A 205 -12.71 7.95 15.38
C ALA A 205 -11.50 8.85 15.03
N PRO A 206 -11.50 9.56 13.89
CA PRO A 206 -10.35 10.33 13.41
C PRO A 206 -9.79 11.34 14.43
N ALA A 207 -10.64 11.94 15.26
CA ALA A 207 -10.22 12.89 16.29
C ALA A 207 -9.25 12.28 17.33
N TYR A 208 -9.30 10.96 17.59
CA TYR A 208 -8.34 10.31 18.46
C TYR A 208 -6.91 10.30 17.91
N LEU A 209 -6.77 10.32 16.59
CA LEU A 209 -5.47 10.27 15.90
C LEU A 209 -4.73 11.61 15.94
N SER A 210 -5.45 12.73 16.03
CA SER A 210 -4.89 14.06 15.93
C SER A 210 -4.00 14.43 17.13
N PRO A 211 -2.86 15.11 16.92
CA PRO A 211 -2.06 15.67 18.00
C PRO A 211 -2.73 16.87 18.69
N VAL A 212 -3.67 17.54 18.03
CA VAL A 212 -4.38 18.71 18.58
C VAL A 212 -5.67 18.30 19.31
N SER A 213 -6.23 19.22 20.08
CA SER A 213 -7.45 18.99 20.85
C SER A 213 -8.68 18.83 19.94
N ALA A 214 -9.73 18.19 20.45
CA ALA A 214 -11.00 18.09 19.71
C ALA A 214 -11.67 19.46 19.50
N GLU A 215 -11.41 20.41 20.40
CA GLU A 215 -11.87 21.79 20.29
C GLU A 215 -11.19 22.53 19.12
N ASP A 216 -9.85 22.45 19.07
CA ASP A 216 -9.09 23.03 17.96
C ASP A 216 -9.44 22.40 16.61
N LEU A 217 -9.67 21.09 16.57
CA LEU A 217 -10.11 20.41 15.33
C LEU A 217 -11.44 20.98 14.84
N ARG A 218 -12.42 21.19 15.74
CA ARG A 218 -13.69 21.77 15.36
C ARG A 218 -13.55 23.24 14.92
N ALA A 219 -12.68 23.97 15.56
CA ALA A 219 -12.49 25.39 15.26
C ALA A 219 -11.78 25.66 13.93
N HIS A 220 -10.89 24.75 13.50
CA HIS A 220 -9.98 25.00 12.37
C HIS A 220 -10.12 24.00 11.22
N SER A 221 -10.88 22.91 11.36
CA SER A 221 -11.01 21.86 10.35
C SER A 221 -12.45 21.56 9.94
N LEU A 222 -13.43 22.22 10.55
CA LEU A 222 -14.85 22.22 10.20
C LEU A 222 -15.34 23.63 9.89
#